data_bed3ada5c10b58c7ab9c208bb76557b4
#
_entry.id   bed3ada5c10b58c7ab9c208bb76557b4
#
_cell.length_a   1.000
_cell.length_b   1.000
_cell.length_c   1.000
_cell.angle_alpha   90.00
_cell.angle_beta   90.00
_cell.angle_gamma   90.00
#
_symmetry.space_group_name_H-M   'P 1'
#
loop_
_entity.id
_entity.type
_entity.pdbx_description
1 polymer ?
#
loop_
_entity_poly.entity_id
_entity_poly.type
_entity_poly.pdbx_seq_one_letter_code
_entity_poly.pdbx_strand_id
1 'polypeptide(L)'
;MITVESLTRRYAGFTAVDNVSFTALPGRVTGFLGPNGAGKSTTMRVMVGLTVPTSGTATINGERFADLPNPGLEVGVLLDASAQHAGRTGREILTIAADTMGLPRRRVDEMLELVSLTSSEAKRRVRNYSLGMRQRLGIGTALLGDPQVLILDEPANGLDPAGIRWMRDLLTSFASQGGTVLL
;
A
#
# COMPACT_ATOMS: atom_id res chain seq x y z
N MET A 1 6.03 12.06 -4.98
CA MET A 1 6.79 12.50 -3.78
C MET A 1 5.88 12.47 -2.56
N ILE A 2 6.35 11.97 -1.41
CA ILE A 2 5.63 12.03 -0.13
C ILE A 2 6.37 13.04 0.75
N THR A 3 5.65 13.97 1.39
CA THR A 3 6.22 14.92 2.35
C THR A 3 5.43 14.86 3.64
N VAL A 4 6.14 14.68 4.75
CA VAL A 4 5.59 14.67 6.11
C VAL A 4 6.30 15.77 6.90
N GLU A 5 5.54 16.68 7.53
CA GLU A 5 6.07 17.85 8.24
C GLU A 5 5.51 17.94 9.65
N SER A 6 6.38 17.85 10.65
CA SER A 6 6.08 18.01 12.07
C SER A 6 4.85 17.18 12.54
N LEU A 7 4.70 15.98 11.93
CA LEU A 7 3.54 15.14 12.16
C LEU A 7 3.49 14.63 13.59
N THR A 8 2.38 14.91 14.27
CA THR A 8 2.12 14.40 15.61
C THR A 8 0.74 13.76 15.66
N ARG A 9 0.65 12.58 16.27
CA ARG A 9 -0.63 11.93 16.57
C ARG A 9 -0.66 11.48 18.04
N ARG A 10 -1.61 12.03 18.76
CA ARG A 10 -1.89 11.69 20.16
C ARG A 10 -3.26 11.02 20.29
N TYR A 11 -3.31 9.99 21.11
CA TYR A 11 -4.54 9.39 21.63
C TYR A 11 -4.64 9.71 23.12
N ALA A 12 -5.78 9.50 23.75
CA ALA A 12 -5.95 9.78 25.17
C ALA A 12 -4.82 9.15 26.02
N GLY A 13 -3.93 9.98 26.57
CA GLY A 13 -2.80 9.57 27.41
C GLY A 13 -1.58 8.96 26.71
N PHE A 14 -1.57 8.89 25.36
CA PHE A 14 -0.47 8.28 24.62
C PHE A 14 -0.16 9.06 23.34
N THR A 15 1.15 9.32 23.10
CA THR A 15 1.64 9.90 21.84
C THR A 15 2.17 8.78 20.95
N ALA A 16 1.44 8.51 19.88
CA ALA A 16 1.80 7.44 18.91
C ALA A 16 2.82 7.90 17.89
N VAL A 17 2.80 9.18 17.51
CA VAL A 17 3.76 9.83 16.60
C VAL A 17 4.06 11.18 17.17
N ASP A 18 5.33 11.54 17.29
CA ASP A 18 5.77 12.81 17.89
C ASP A 18 6.73 13.56 16.96
N ASN A 19 6.24 14.66 16.40
CA ASN A 19 6.99 15.63 15.60
C ASN A 19 7.86 15.01 14.47
N VAL A 20 7.30 14.05 13.72
CA VAL A 20 8.03 13.35 12.65
C VAL A 20 8.00 14.17 11.37
N SER A 21 9.17 14.35 10.75
CA SER A 21 9.33 14.99 9.44
C SER A 21 10.26 14.18 8.55
N PHE A 22 9.84 13.92 7.30
CA PHE A 22 10.65 13.27 6.28
C PHE A 22 10.06 13.48 4.90
N THR A 23 10.88 13.19 3.87
CA THR A 23 10.45 13.19 2.47
C THR A 23 10.87 11.88 1.80
N ALA A 24 9.92 11.23 1.11
CA ALA A 24 10.22 10.13 0.19
C ALA A 24 10.18 10.66 -1.24
N LEU A 25 11.32 10.54 -1.93
CA LEU A 25 11.52 11.13 -3.25
C LEU A 25 11.11 10.16 -4.38
N PRO A 26 10.68 10.69 -5.55
CA PRO A 26 10.53 9.90 -6.77
C PRO A 26 11.82 9.19 -7.17
N GLY A 27 11.69 8.06 -7.86
CA GLY A 27 12.80 7.24 -8.30
C GLY A 27 13.50 6.46 -7.20
N ARG A 28 12.92 6.37 -6.00
CA ARG A 28 13.55 5.73 -4.85
C ARG A 28 12.59 4.83 -4.08
N VAL A 29 13.19 3.79 -3.47
CA VAL A 29 12.56 2.99 -2.42
C VAL A 29 13.06 3.52 -1.07
N THR A 30 12.18 4.08 -0.28
CA THR A 30 12.48 4.65 1.04
C THR A 30 11.98 3.69 2.12
N GLY A 31 12.89 3.21 2.99
CA GLY A 31 12.56 2.39 4.15
C GLY A 31 12.19 3.27 5.35
N PHE A 32 11.00 3.09 5.91
CA PHE A 32 10.56 3.73 7.15
C PHE A 32 10.77 2.76 8.31
N LEU A 33 11.98 2.77 8.87
CA LEU A 33 12.44 1.79 9.83
C LEU A 33 12.20 2.24 11.28
N GLY A 34 11.98 1.28 12.16
CA GLY A 34 11.81 1.52 13.59
C GLY A 34 11.28 0.28 14.31
N PRO A 35 11.40 0.21 15.65
CA PRO A 35 10.86 -0.90 16.42
C PRO A 35 9.32 -0.98 16.35
N ASN A 36 8.77 -2.12 16.78
CA ASN A 36 7.32 -2.24 16.92
C ASN A 36 6.81 -1.22 17.95
N GLY A 37 5.68 -0.57 17.63
CA GLY A 37 5.14 0.51 18.46
C GLY A 37 5.75 1.90 18.23
N ALA A 38 6.74 2.06 17.34
CA ALA A 38 7.35 3.37 17.02
C ALA A 38 6.45 4.32 16.20
N GLY A 39 5.19 3.96 15.94
CA GLY A 39 4.25 4.80 15.23
C GLY A 39 4.28 4.67 13.70
N LYS A 40 5.04 3.72 13.11
CA LYS A 40 5.15 3.53 11.66
C LYS A 40 3.78 3.40 10.98
N SER A 41 3.00 2.38 11.35
CA SER A 41 1.66 2.17 10.79
C SER A 41 0.70 3.32 11.08
N THR A 42 0.84 3.99 12.23
CA THR A 42 0.05 5.20 12.55
C THR A 42 0.39 6.35 11.59
N THR A 43 1.68 6.57 11.33
CA THR A 43 2.15 7.56 10.36
C THR A 43 1.62 7.26 8.97
N MET A 44 1.73 6.01 8.50
CA MET A 44 1.19 5.60 7.20
C MET A 44 -0.34 5.78 7.12
N ARG A 45 -1.07 5.46 8.19
CA ARG A 45 -2.53 5.70 8.27
C ARG A 45 -2.91 7.18 8.18
N VAL A 46 -2.08 8.07 8.74
CA VAL A 46 -2.28 9.51 8.59
C VAL A 46 -2.05 9.93 7.14
N MET A 47 -0.97 9.46 6.52
CA MET A 47 -0.65 9.79 5.12
C MET A 47 -1.77 9.43 4.15
N VAL A 48 -2.48 8.32 4.39
CA VAL A 48 -3.58 7.85 3.54
C VAL A 48 -4.97 8.24 4.07
N GLY A 49 -5.05 9.23 4.95
CA GLY A 49 -6.32 9.81 5.41
C GLY A 49 -7.16 8.92 6.35
N LEU A 50 -6.66 7.75 6.77
CA LEU A 50 -7.37 6.86 7.70
C LEU A 50 -7.32 7.33 9.15
N THR A 51 -6.46 8.30 9.45
CA THR A 51 -6.32 8.88 10.79
C THR A 51 -6.00 10.36 10.65
N VAL A 52 -6.73 11.19 11.38
CA VAL A 52 -6.49 12.66 11.42
C VAL A 52 -5.28 12.93 12.31
N PRO A 53 -4.27 13.69 11.89
CA PRO A 53 -3.15 14.09 12.74
C PRO A 53 -3.64 15.04 13.87
N THR A 54 -2.93 15.05 15.00
CA THR A 54 -3.14 16.05 16.06
C THR A 54 -2.53 17.40 15.64
N SER A 55 -1.38 17.36 14.98
CA SER A 55 -0.71 18.52 14.35
C SER A 55 0.23 18.06 13.24
N GLY A 56 0.72 19.00 12.44
CA GLY A 56 1.55 18.71 11.28
C GLY A 56 0.74 18.26 10.06
N THR A 57 1.44 17.95 8.99
CA THR A 57 0.84 17.60 7.69
C THR A 57 1.50 16.39 7.06
N ALA A 58 0.75 15.71 6.20
CA ALA A 58 1.27 14.69 5.29
C ALA A 58 0.63 14.91 3.91
N THR A 59 1.47 15.05 2.89
CA THR A 59 1.03 15.31 1.52
C THR A 59 1.68 14.34 0.54
N ILE A 60 0.97 14.09 -0.55
CA ILE A 60 1.42 13.30 -1.69
C ILE A 60 1.37 14.21 -2.92
N ASN A 61 2.52 14.44 -3.53
CA ASN A 61 2.69 15.41 -4.63
C ASN A 61 2.16 16.82 -4.28
N GLY A 62 2.20 17.20 -2.99
CA GLY A 62 1.73 18.49 -2.50
C GLY A 62 0.29 18.53 -2.02
N GLU A 63 -0.50 17.47 -2.25
CA GLU A 63 -1.91 17.40 -1.86
C GLU A 63 -2.12 16.37 -0.74
N ARG A 64 -3.13 16.58 0.11
CA ARG A 64 -3.52 15.57 1.09
C ARG A 64 -4.24 14.44 0.37
N PHE A 65 -4.02 13.20 0.80
CA PHE A 65 -4.67 12.02 0.22
C PHE A 65 -6.21 12.15 0.14
N ALA A 66 -6.82 12.76 1.15
CA ALA A 66 -8.27 12.95 1.20
C ALA A 66 -8.81 13.97 0.19
N ASP A 67 -7.94 14.81 -0.37
CA ASP A 67 -8.32 15.84 -1.34
C ASP A 67 -8.11 15.37 -2.80
N LEU A 68 -7.49 14.19 -2.99
CA LEU A 68 -7.30 13.59 -4.32
C LEU A 68 -8.65 13.12 -4.89
N PRO A 69 -8.98 13.46 -6.14
CA PRO A 69 -10.27 13.09 -6.76
C PRO A 69 -10.48 11.57 -6.87
N ASN A 70 -9.42 10.84 -7.22
CA ASN A 70 -9.42 9.37 -7.28
C ASN A 70 -8.08 8.85 -6.75
N PRO A 71 -7.93 8.78 -5.42
CA PRO A 71 -6.64 8.47 -4.80
C PRO A 71 -6.07 7.13 -5.22
N GLY A 72 -6.91 6.16 -5.59
CA GLY A 72 -6.45 4.84 -6.03
C GLY A 72 -5.71 4.83 -7.38
N LEU A 73 -5.86 5.88 -8.20
CA LEU A 73 -5.09 6.08 -9.44
C LEU A 73 -3.73 6.73 -9.19
N GLU A 74 -3.54 7.36 -8.04
CA GLU A 74 -2.30 8.09 -7.73
C GLU A 74 -1.45 7.40 -6.68
N VAL A 75 -2.11 6.69 -5.74
CA VAL A 75 -1.47 6.11 -4.57
C VAL A 75 -1.92 4.67 -4.38
N GLY A 76 -1.00 3.74 -4.53
CA GLY A 76 -1.21 2.35 -4.14
C GLY A 76 -0.90 2.14 -2.66
N VAL A 77 -1.82 1.52 -1.94
CA VAL A 77 -1.73 1.37 -0.47
C VAL A 77 -1.89 -0.09 -0.07
N LEU A 78 -0.98 -0.57 0.78
CA LEU A 78 -1.09 -1.84 1.48
C LEU A 78 -0.62 -1.66 2.92
N LEU A 79 -1.55 -1.51 3.86
CA LEU A 79 -1.24 -1.37 5.29
C LEU A 79 -1.45 -2.67 6.07
N ASP A 80 -2.31 -3.56 5.59
CA ASP A 80 -2.58 -4.84 6.24
C ASP A 80 -3.13 -5.84 5.21
N ALA A 81 -2.33 -6.83 4.86
CA ALA A 81 -2.74 -7.90 3.95
C ALA A 81 -3.85 -8.81 4.55
N SER A 82 -4.04 -8.79 5.86
CA SER A 82 -5.08 -9.58 6.54
C SER A 82 -6.46 -8.89 6.51
N ALA A 83 -6.50 -7.58 6.26
CA ALA A 83 -7.73 -6.79 6.22
C ALA A 83 -8.63 -7.07 4.99
N GLN A 84 -8.19 -7.93 4.08
CA GLN A 84 -8.97 -8.30 2.89
C GLN A 84 -10.21 -9.12 3.27
N HIS A 85 -11.33 -8.89 2.56
CA HIS A 85 -12.59 -9.55 2.85
C HIS A 85 -12.52 -11.07 2.67
N ALA A 86 -12.55 -11.82 3.76
CA ALA A 86 -12.31 -13.27 3.80
C ALA A 86 -13.30 -14.10 2.96
N GLY A 87 -14.52 -13.60 2.77
CA GLY A 87 -15.60 -14.28 2.02
C GLY A 87 -15.54 -14.07 0.50
N ARG A 88 -14.74 -13.14 0.01
CA ARG A 88 -14.55 -12.86 -1.43
C ARG A 88 -13.43 -13.68 -2.00
N THR A 89 -13.45 -13.89 -3.31
CA THR A 89 -12.31 -14.45 -4.07
C THR A 89 -11.28 -13.36 -4.36
N GLY A 90 -10.04 -13.74 -4.65
CA GLY A 90 -9.00 -12.78 -5.04
C GLY A 90 -9.40 -11.95 -6.26
N ARG A 91 -10.03 -12.61 -7.25
CA ARG A 91 -10.54 -11.93 -8.46
C ARG A 91 -11.65 -10.93 -8.12
N GLU A 92 -12.60 -11.29 -7.25
CA GLU A 92 -13.67 -10.36 -6.84
C GLU A 92 -13.10 -9.13 -6.12
N ILE A 93 -12.08 -9.28 -5.28
CA ILE A 93 -11.45 -8.15 -4.59
C ILE A 93 -10.84 -7.17 -5.60
N LEU A 94 -10.04 -7.67 -6.55
CA LEU A 94 -9.47 -6.83 -7.60
C LEU A 94 -10.55 -6.21 -8.50
N THR A 95 -11.62 -6.96 -8.82
CA THR A 95 -12.73 -6.45 -9.63
C THR A 95 -13.45 -5.30 -8.94
N ILE A 96 -13.76 -5.44 -7.64
CA ILE A 96 -14.40 -4.38 -6.85
C ILE A 96 -13.51 -3.14 -6.79
N ALA A 97 -12.21 -3.32 -6.57
CA ALA A 97 -11.27 -2.20 -6.57
C ALA A 97 -11.19 -1.53 -7.95
N ALA A 98 -11.13 -2.30 -9.04
CA ALA A 98 -11.12 -1.77 -10.41
C ALA A 98 -12.41 -0.98 -10.72
N ASP A 99 -13.57 -1.56 -10.41
CA ASP A 99 -14.87 -0.91 -10.61
C ASP A 99 -14.98 0.40 -9.80
N THR A 100 -14.44 0.42 -8.55
CA THR A 100 -14.41 1.63 -7.71
C THR A 100 -13.52 2.73 -8.28
N MET A 101 -12.41 2.37 -8.92
CA MET A 101 -11.48 3.30 -9.56
C MET A 101 -11.90 3.69 -10.99
N GLY A 102 -12.95 3.08 -11.55
CA GLY A 102 -13.36 3.29 -12.94
C GLY A 102 -12.45 2.60 -13.96
N LEU A 103 -11.76 1.54 -13.59
CA LEU A 103 -10.80 0.85 -14.44
C LEU A 103 -11.45 -0.28 -15.28
N PRO A 104 -10.92 -0.56 -16.48
CA PRO A 104 -11.40 -1.66 -17.30
C PRO A 104 -11.02 -3.01 -16.66
N ARG A 105 -11.89 -4.01 -16.78
CA ARG A 105 -11.71 -5.34 -16.16
C ARG A 105 -10.44 -6.08 -16.60
N ARG A 106 -9.88 -5.76 -17.76
CA ARG A 106 -8.58 -6.31 -18.20
C ARG A 106 -7.46 -6.05 -17.18
N ARG A 107 -7.53 -4.92 -16.43
CA ARG A 107 -6.54 -4.61 -15.39
C ARG A 107 -6.50 -5.66 -14.28
N VAL A 108 -7.63 -6.31 -14.01
CA VAL A 108 -7.71 -7.40 -13.04
C VAL A 108 -6.86 -8.59 -13.48
N ASP A 109 -6.95 -8.97 -14.76
CA ASP A 109 -6.17 -10.09 -15.30
C ASP A 109 -4.67 -9.75 -15.32
N GLU A 110 -4.30 -8.55 -15.75
CA GLU A 110 -2.93 -8.03 -15.71
C GLU A 110 -2.34 -8.09 -14.30
N MET A 111 -3.11 -7.69 -13.28
CA MET A 111 -2.63 -7.73 -11.89
C MET A 111 -2.51 -9.14 -11.34
N LEU A 112 -3.45 -10.03 -11.65
CA LEU A 112 -3.35 -11.44 -11.24
C LEU A 112 -2.10 -12.11 -11.81
N GLU A 113 -1.76 -11.82 -13.07
CA GLU A 113 -0.54 -12.30 -13.72
C GLU A 113 0.70 -11.70 -13.06
N LEU A 114 0.74 -10.38 -12.87
CA LEU A 114 1.86 -9.65 -12.26
C LEU A 114 2.21 -10.21 -10.88
N VAL A 115 1.21 -10.48 -10.04
CA VAL A 115 1.42 -11.01 -8.69
C VAL A 115 1.48 -12.53 -8.63
N SER A 116 1.51 -13.20 -9.79
CA SER A 116 1.64 -14.65 -9.91
C SER A 116 0.56 -15.42 -9.12
N LEU A 117 -0.69 -14.95 -9.17
CA LEU A 117 -1.86 -15.68 -8.70
C LEU A 117 -2.52 -16.37 -9.89
N THR A 118 -2.46 -17.70 -9.90
CA THR A 118 -3.07 -18.51 -10.96
C THR A 118 -4.59 -18.32 -11.05
N SER A 119 -5.19 -18.65 -12.19
CA SER A 119 -6.65 -18.57 -12.38
C SER A 119 -7.43 -19.41 -11.36
N SER A 120 -6.88 -20.55 -10.91
CA SER A 120 -7.50 -21.40 -9.89
C SER A 120 -7.41 -20.76 -8.50
N GLU A 121 -6.26 -20.17 -8.16
CA GLU A 121 -6.06 -19.44 -6.91
C GLU A 121 -6.94 -18.19 -6.86
N ALA A 122 -6.99 -17.42 -7.95
CA ALA A 122 -7.82 -16.22 -8.05
C ALA A 122 -9.32 -16.49 -7.81
N LYS A 123 -9.81 -17.70 -8.08
CA LYS A 123 -11.19 -18.13 -7.83
C LYS A 123 -11.43 -18.65 -6.39
N ARG A 124 -10.37 -18.89 -5.61
CA ARG A 124 -10.50 -19.31 -4.21
C ARG A 124 -10.87 -18.12 -3.33
N ARG A 125 -11.64 -18.38 -2.27
CA ARG A 125 -11.94 -17.36 -1.25
C ARG A 125 -10.69 -17.00 -0.44
N VAL A 126 -10.52 -15.73 -0.13
CA VAL A 126 -9.34 -15.20 0.56
C VAL A 126 -9.14 -15.81 1.95
N ARG A 127 -10.19 -16.27 2.62
CA ARG A 127 -10.05 -17.06 3.87
C ARG A 127 -9.17 -18.30 3.71
N ASN A 128 -9.07 -18.86 2.50
CA ASN A 128 -8.26 -20.04 2.17
C ASN A 128 -6.88 -19.66 1.57
N TYR A 129 -6.52 -18.38 1.57
CA TYR A 129 -5.21 -17.91 1.12
C TYR A 129 -4.18 -18.06 2.23
N SER A 130 -2.94 -18.45 1.85
CA SER A 130 -1.79 -18.28 2.72
C SER A 130 -1.52 -16.79 2.96
N LEU A 131 -0.73 -16.45 3.98
CA LEU A 131 -0.32 -15.06 4.20
C LEU A 131 0.40 -14.49 2.97
N GLY A 132 1.30 -15.26 2.34
CA GLY A 132 1.99 -14.84 1.12
C GLY A 132 1.03 -14.59 -0.06
N MET A 133 -0.02 -15.39 -0.23
CA MET A 133 -1.04 -15.13 -1.25
C MET A 133 -1.85 -13.86 -0.96
N ARG A 134 -2.16 -13.59 0.30
CA ARG A 134 -2.84 -12.34 0.70
C ARG A 134 -1.93 -11.13 0.45
N GLN A 135 -0.64 -11.28 0.73
CA GLN A 135 0.36 -10.23 0.47
C GLN A 135 0.45 -9.91 -1.04
N ARG A 136 0.57 -10.96 -1.88
CA ARG A 136 0.56 -10.81 -3.34
C ARG A 136 -0.72 -10.13 -3.85
N LEU A 137 -1.89 -10.54 -3.36
CA LEU A 137 -3.16 -9.92 -3.71
C LEU A 137 -3.22 -8.44 -3.28
N GLY A 138 -2.72 -8.11 -2.07
CA GLY A 138 -2.63 -6.74 -1.57
C GLY A 138 -1.72 -5.85 -2.42
N ILE A 139 -0.55 -6.37 -2.82
CA ILE A 139 0.36 -5.68 -3.74
C ILE A 139 -0.32 -5.47 -5.11
N GLY A 140 -1.01 -6.47 -5.64
CA GLY A 140 -1.78 -6.34 -6.88
C GLY A 140 -2.89 -5.29 -6.78
N THR A 141 -3.57 -5.20 -5.63
CA THR A 141 -4.58 -4.18 -5.39
C THR A 141 -3.95 -2.78 -5.34
N ALA A 142 -2.79 -2.65 -4.69
CA ALA A 142 -2.06 -1.38 -4.62
C ALA A 142 -1.58 -0.90 -6.00
N LEU A 143 -1.21 -1.82 -6.90
CA LEU A 143 -0.73 -1.50 -8.24
C LEU A 143 -1.85 -1.37 -9.30
N LEU A 144 -3.08 -1.68 -8.94
CA LEU A 144 -4.20 -1.78 -9.89
C LEU A 144 -4.45 -0.49 -10.68
N GLY A 145 -4.37 0.67 -10.01
CA GLY A 145 -4.58 2.00 -10.57
C GLY A 145 -3.41 2.56 -11.37
N ASP A 146 -2.31 1.82 -11.53
CA ASP A 146 -1.06 2.30 -12.10
C ASP A 146 -0.55 3.58 -11.39
N PRO A 147 -0.43 3.55 -10.05
CA PRO A 147 -0.15 4.72 -9.25
C PRO A 147 1.28 5.23 -9.46
N GLN A 148 1.54 6.48 -9.07
CA GLN A 148 2.89 7.05 -9.01
C GLN A 148 3.56 6.88 -7.64
N VAL A 149 2.78 6.55 -6.61
CA VAL A 149 3.25 6.41 -5.23
C VAL A 149 2.77 5.10 -4.64
N LEU A 150 3.65 4.36 -3.97
CA LEU A 150 3.32 3.17 -3.20
C LEU A 150 3.64 3.37 -1.72
N ILE A 151 2.67 3.08 -0.85
CA ILE A 151 2.81 3.06 0.61
C ILE A 151 2.48 1.66 1.09
N LEU A 152 3.49 0.92 1.52
CA LEU A 152 3.36 -0.50 1.85
C LEU A 152 3.90 -0.75 3.27
N ASP A 153 3.06 -1.21 4.18
CA ASP A 153 3.48 -1.57 5.54
C ASP A 153 3.87 -3.06 5.58
N GLU A 154 5.13 -3.33 5.89
CA GLU A 154 5.71 -4.68 6.01
C GLU A 154 5.36 -5.62 4.82
N PRO A 155 5.57 -5.22 3.56
CA PRO A 155 5.11 -5.97 2.40
C PRO A 155 5.81 -7.33 2.19
N ALA A 156 6.92 -7.60 2.90
CA ALA A 156 7.64 -8.87 2.85
C ALA A 156 7.04 -9.96 3.76
N ASN A 157 6.15 -9.58 4.69
CA ASN A 157 5.63 -10.51 5.68
C ASN A 157 4.89 -11.69 5.04
N GLY A 158 5.29 -12.91 5.43
CA GLY A 158 4.67 -14.14 4.94
C GLY A 158 5.04 -14.55 3.52
N LEU A 159 5.92 -13.80 2.85
CA LEU A 159 6.51 -14.23 1.58
C LEU A 159 7.68 -15.20 1.83
N ASP A 160 7.78 -16.20 0.98
CA ASP A 160 8.95 -17.08 0.91
C ASP A 160 10.16 -16.34 0.30
N PRO A 161 11.39 -16.89 0.33
CA PRO A 161 12.56 -16.23 -0.23
C PRO A 161 12.43 -15.85 -1.70
N ALA A 162 11.69 -16.63 -2.51
CA ALA A 162 11.44 -16.31 -3.92
C ALA A 162 10.46 -15.11 -4.04
N GLY A 163 9.42 -15.09 -3.20
CA GLY A 163 8.47 -13.98 -3.12
C GLY A 163 9.10 -12.68 -2.66
N ILE A 164 10.04 -12.73 -1.71
CA ILE A 164 10.80 -11.54 -1.26
C ILE A 164 11.65 -10.98 -2.41
N ARG A 165 12.35 -11.84 -3.18
CA ARG A 165 13.11 -11.41 -4.35
C ARG A 165 12.20 -10.78 -5.40
N TRP A 166 11.11 -11.46 -5.76
CA TRP A 166 10.12 -10.95 -6.71
C TRP A 166 9.60 -9.55 -6.29
N MET A 167 9.19 -9.39 -5.03
CA MET A 167 8.70 -8.10 -4.51
C MET A 167 9.78 -7.02 -4.59
N ARG A 168 11.01 -7.32 -4.19
CA ARG A 168 12.11 -6.36 -4.28
C ARG A 168 12.37 -5.91 -5.71
N ASP A 169 12.40 -6.84 -6.67
CA ASP A 169 12.61 -6.54 -8.07
C ASP A 169 11.46 -5.69 -8.64
N LEU A 170 10.22 -6.01 -8.26
CA LEU A 170 9.03 -5.24 -8.61
C LEU A 170 9.12 -3.79 -8.11
N LEU A 171 9.44 -3.58 -6.84
CA LEU A 171 9.52 -2.24 -6.24
C LEU A 171 10.73 -1.45 -6.78
N THR A 172 11.84 -2.13 -7.06
CA THR A 172 13.00 -1.51 -7.69
C THR A 172 12.69 -1.07 -9.12
N SER A 173 11.99 -1.91 -9.90
CA SER A 173 11.52 -1.56 -11.24
C SER A 173 10.54 -0.38 -11.19
N PHE A 174 9.58 -0.39 -10.28
CA PHE A 174 8.63 0.70 -10.07
C PHE A 174 9.35 2.03 -9.77
N ALA A 175 10.31 2.00 -8.86
CA ALA A 175 11.09 3.19 -8.53
C ALA A 175 11.94 3.66 -9.73
N SER A 176 12.60 2.75 -10.47
CA SER A 176 13.43 3.12 -11.62
C SER A 176 12.65 3.80 -12.75
N GLN A 177 11.34 3.61 -12.81
CA GLN A 177 10.42 4.28 -13.75
C GLN A 177 9.93 5.64 -13.23
N GLY A 178 10.50 6.13 -12.11
CA GLY A 178 10.16 7.42 -11.52
C GLY A 178 9.15 7.33 -10.36
N GLY A 179 8.66 6.14 -10.03
CA GLY A 179 7.74 5.94 -8.92
C GLY A 179 8.36 6.27 -7.55
N THR A 180 7.53 6.63 -6.59
CA THR A 180 7.91 6.83 -5.18
C THR A 180 7.46 5.63 -4.36
N VAL A 181 8.36 4.99 -3.63
CA VAL A 181 8.02 3.84 -2.75
C VAL A 181 8.39 4.17 -1.32
N LEU A 182 7.44 3.97 -0.39
CA LEU A 182 7.64 3.99 1.06
C LEU A 182 7.26 2.62 1.63
N LEU A 183 8.20 2.02 2.43
CA LEU A 183 8.04 0.72 3.08
C LEU A 183 8.08 0.86 4.59
#